data_b269d7e8e10ace1046989da5d3e14b09
#
_entry.id   b269d7e8e10ace1046989da5d3e14b09
#
_cell.length_a   1.000
_cell.length_b   1.000
_cell.length_c   1.000
_cell.angle_alpha   90.00
_cell.angle_beta   90.00
_cell.angle_gamma   90.00
#
_symmetry.space_group_name_H-M   'P 1'
#
loop_
_entity.id
_entity.type
_entity.pdbx_description
1 polymer ?
#
loop_
_entity_poly.entity_id
_entity_poly.type
_entity_poly.pdbx_seq_one_letter_code
_entity_poly.pdbx_strand_id
1 'polypeptide(L)'
;LSIRRQRQMCIRDRGTYVNKNQVLFVINQDQYRAKADKARAQLKKDEAQALKAERDLKRIRPLFEQNAASQLDLDNAEAAYESAEATVAMSEADLAQAELELGYTIVRSPLSGHISERNVDLGTLVGPGGKSLLATIVKSDTVLVDFSMTALDYLKSKERNINLGQQDSTRSWQPNITITLADNTVYPHKGYVDFAEPQVDPQTGTFSVRAEMPNPKQVLLPGQFTKVKLLLDVREGALVVPMKAVTIEKGGAYIYTLRKDDAVEKRFVELGPEVGNNVVVERGLAEGEKVVVEGFHKLTPGMKVRISTPETKVKDTTTETGNTSIEMKDNTKGE
;
A
#
# COMPACT_ATOMS: atom_id res chain seq x y z
N LEU A 1 -1.08 20.26 29.68
CA LEU A 1 0.16 20.80 29.12
C LEU A 1 -0.17 21.62 27.88
N SER A 2 0.24 22.88 27.80
CA SER A 2 -0.08 23.76 26.68
C SER A 2 0.93 23.63 25.53
N ILE A 3 0.45 23.71 24.30
CA ILE A 3 1.30 23.73 23.11
C ILE A 3 1.97 25.11 23.00
N ARG A 4 3.30 25.14 22.96
CA ARG A 4 4.07 26.39 22.86
C ARG A 4 4.36 26.73 21.40
N ARG A 5 4.28 27.99 21.04
CA ARG A 5 4.64 28.49 19.70
C ARG A 5 6.17 28.54 19.58
N GLN A 6 6.80 27.60 18.88
CA GLN A 6 8.15 27.80 18.38
C GLN A 6 8.14 28.62 17.09
N ARG A 7 9.01 29.64 17.00
CA ARG A 7 9.06 30.60 15.88
C ARG A 7 9.35 29.98 14.51
N GLN A 8 9.74 28.72 14.42
CA GLN A 8 10.19 28.09 13.17
C GLN A 8 9.27 26.98 12.65
N MET A 9 8.21 26.62 13.37
CA MET A 9 7.36 25.54 12.90
C MET A 9 5.88 25.89 13.10
N CYS A 10 5.50 26.97 12.43
CA CYS A 10 4.11 27.13 12.11
C CYS A 10 3.80 26.06 11.08
N ILE A 11 3.02 25.05 11.44
CA ILE A 11 2.23 24.29 10.50
C ILE A 11 1.24 25.29 9.90
N ARG A 12 1.73 26.14 9.00
CA ARG A 12 0.91 27.00 8.13
C ARG A 12 0.29 26.18 7.02
N ASP A 13 0.82 24.99 6.80
CA ASP A 13 0.60 24.26 5.59
C ASP A 13 -0.27 23.04 5.89
N ARG A 14 -1.56 23.29 6.12
CA ARG A 14 -2.59 22.24 6.06
C ARG A 14 -2.51 21.63 4.67
N GLY A 15 -2.46 20.29 4.60
CA GLY A 15 -2.32 19.57 3.35
C GLY A 15 -0.89 19.45 2.80
N THR A 16 0.15 19.92 3.52
CA THR A 16 1.53 19.77 3.06
C THR A 16 2.09 18.39 3.33
N TYR A 17 3.11 18.04 2.55
CA TYR A 17 3.85 16.81 2.73
C TYR A 17 4.84 16.95 3.90
N VAL A 18 4.84 15.98 4.79
CA VAL A 18 5.76 15.88 5.92
C VAL A 18 6.59 14.60 5.82
N ASN A 19 7.86 14.71 6.20
CA ASN A 19 8.76 13.55 6.20
C ASN A 19 8.70 12.81 7.56
N LYS A 20 9.02 11.52 7.52
CA LYS A 20 9.19 10.73 8.73
C LYS A 20 10.21 11.41 9.66
N ASN A 21 9.95 11.41 10.97
CA ASN A 21 10.71 12.07 12.01
C ASN A 21 10.72 13.61 11.99
N GLN A 22 10.01 14.24 11.07
CA GLN A 22 9.83 15.69 11.07
C GLN A 22 9.05 16.12 12.32
N VAL A 23 9.53 17.19 13.00
CA VAL A 23 8.87 17.74 14.20
C VAL A 23 7.58 18.44 13.77
N LEU A 24 6.46 18.04 14.36
CA LEU A 24 5.13 18.58 14.07
C LEU A 24 4.62 19.53 15.16
N PHE A 25 4.77 19.14 16.42
CA PHE A 25 4.32 19.91 17.56
C PHE A 25 5.40 19.92 18.64
N VAL A 26 5.46 21.00 19.40
CA VAL A 26 6.27 21.09 20.61
C VAL A 26 5.36 21.48 21.77
N ILE A 27 5.27 20.60 22.74
CA ILE A 27 4.56 20.83 23.98
C ILE A 27 5.45 21.64 24.93
N ASN A 28 4.89 22.38 25.88
CA ASN A 28 5.69 23.16 26.81
C ASN A 28 6.69 22.28 27.56
N GLN A 29 7.98 22.59 27.41
CA GLN A 29 9.09 21.78 27.89
C GLN A 29 9.64 22.24 29.26
N ASP A 30 9.23 23.41 29.73
CA ASP A 30 9.90 24.06 30.89
C ASP A 30 9.93 23.15 32.13
N GLN A 31 8.83 22.49 32.45
CA GLN A 31 8.74 21.57 33.59
C GLN A 31 9.56 20.28 33.37
N TYR A 32 9.53 19.74 32.14
CA TYR A 32 10.27 18.50 31.81
C TYR A 32 11.77 18.73 31.78
N ARG A 33 12.23 19.89 31.27
CA ARG A 33 13.62 20.29 31.31
C ARG A 33 14.12 20.43 32.76
N ALA A 34 13.36 21.13 33.61
CA ALA A 34 13.70 21.27 35.00
C ALA A 34 13.77 19.91 35.74
N LYS A 35 12.87 18.97 35.39
CA LYS A 35 12.87 17.60 35.95
C LYS A 35 14.10 16.82 35.50
N ALA A 36 14.45 16.85 34.20
CA ALA A 36 15.64 16.19 33.66
C ALA A 36 16.93 16.79 34.23
N ASP A 37 17.02 18.12 34.35
CA ASP A 37 18.18 18.78 34.93
C ASP A 37 18.36 18.46 36.44
N LYS A 38 17.25 18.32 37.18
CA LYS A 38 17.28 17.87 38.59
C LYS A 38 17.79 16.43 38.68
N ALA A 39 17.27 15.50 37.83
CA ALA A 39 17.72 14.11 37.83
C ALA A 39 19.21 14.00 37.46
N ARG A 40 19.66 14.79 36.46
CA ARG A 40 21.07 14.85 36.06
C ARG A 40 21.99 15.37 37.19
N ALA A 41 21.53 16.35 37.95
CA ALA A 41 22.25 16.84 39.10
C ALA A 41 22.34 15.80 40.23
N GLN A 42 21.24 15.03 40.43
CA GLN A 42 21.23 13.95 41.42
C GLN A 42 22.21 12.84 41.04
N LEU A 43 22.19 12.39 39.77
CA LEU A 43 23.13 11.39 39.27
C LEU A 43 24.58 11.81 39.52
N LYS A 44 24.96 13.04 39.17
CA LYS A 44 26.32 13.57 39.44
C LYS A 44 26.70 13.52 40.91
N LYS A 45 25.75 13.78 41.82
CA LYS A 45 25.99 13.68 43.27
C LYS A 45 26.28 12.23 43.67
N ASP A 46 25.49 11.30 43.16
CA ASP A 46 25.57 9.88 43.51
C ASP A 46 26.80 9.22 42.88
N GLU A 47 27.18 9.60 41.64
CA GLU A 47 28.48 9.26 41.04
C GLU A 47 29.67 9.70 41.90
N ALA A 48 29.62 10.94 42.42
CA ALA A 48 30.67 11.44 43.33
C ALA A 48 30.75 10.66 44.64
N GLN A 49 29.59 10.21 45.16
CA GLN A 49 29.52 9.35 46.35
C GLN A 49 30.08 7.94 46.07
N ALA A 50 29.77 7.34 44.93
CA ALA A 50 30.30 6.06 44.51
C ALA A 50 31.80 6.12 44.28
N LEU A 51 32.29 7.16 43.62
CA LEU A 51 33.72 7.41 43.45
C LEU A 51 34.48 7.58 44.80
N LYS A 52 33.86 8.20 45.81
CA LYS A 52 34.40 8.26 47.15
C LYS A 52 34.52 6.88 47.76
N ALA A 53 33.42 6.10 47.74
CA ALA A 53 33.39 4.74 48.29
C ALA A 53 34.41 3.81 47.59
N GLU A 54 34.54 3.91 46.28
CA GLU A 54 35.52 3.19 45.48
C GLU A 54 36.96 3.48 45.91
N ARG A 55 37.26 4.77 46.12
CA ARG A 55 38.60 5.22 46.63
C ARG A 55 38.88 4.71 48.03
N ASP A 56 37.87 4.70 48.88
CA ASP A 56 38.02 4.19 50.26
C ASP A 56 38.25 2.67 50.24
N LEU A 57 37.52 1.91 49.45
CA LEU A 57 37.72 0.46 49.21
C LEU A 57 39.13 0.17 48.66
N LYS A 58 39.56 0.91 47.63
CA LYS A 58 40.90 0.80 47.04
C LYS A 58 42.03 1.10 48.05
N ARG A 59 41.75 1.85 49.08
CA ARG A 59 42.68 2.15 50.14
C ARG A 59 42.71 1.04 51.22
N ILE A 60 41.55 0.56 51.61
CA ILE A 60 41.40 -0.44 52.68
C ILE A 60 41.86 -1.83 52.24
N ARG A 61 41.56 -2.27 51.03
CA ARG A 61 41.86 -3.59 50.48
C ARG A 61 43.36 -3.94 50.62
N PRO A 62 44.34 -3.13 50.19
CA PRO A 62 45.77 -3.43 50.36
C PRO A 62 46.23 -3.35 51.83
N LEU A 63 45.60 -2.57 52.70
CA LEU A 63 45.89 -2.52 54.11
C LEU A 63 45.48 -3.81 54.81
N PHE A 64 44.34 -4.37 54.43
CA PHE A 64 43.89 -5.69 54.89
C PHE A 64 44.86 -6.81 54.46
N GLU A 65 45.29 -6.79 53.20
CA GLU A 65 46.28 -7.77 52.69
C GLU A 65 47.60 -7.72 53.45
N GLN A 66 47.95 -6.54 53.99
CA GLN A 66 49.13 -6.35 54.82
C GLN A 66 48.87 -6.55 56.34
N ASN A 67 47.68 -7.07 56.73
CA ASN A 67 47.21 -7.21 58.11
C ASN A 67 47.17 -5.91 58.92
N ALA A 68 47.02 -4.76 58.25
CA ALA A 68 46.93 -3.43 58.84
C ALA A 68 45.51 -2.89 58.97
N ALA A 69 44.49 -3.61 58.46
CA ALA A 69 43.06 -3.37 58.60
C ALA A 69 42.33 -4.62 59.03
N SER A 70 41.14 -4.50 59.66
CA SER A 70 40.32 -5.63 60.06
C SER A 70 39.43 -6.14 58.90
N GLN A 71 39.00 -7.37 58.98
CA GLN A 71 37.99 -7.94 58.05
C GLN A 71 36.71 -7.10 58.02
N LEU A 72 36.27 -6.61 59.21
CA LEU A 72 35.08 -5.78 59.31
C LEU A 72 35.24 -4.46 58.53
N ASP A 73 36.44 -3.88 58.51
CA ASP A 73 36.69 -2.64 57.75
C ASP A 73 36.60 -2.89 56.25
N LEU A 74 37.12 -4.00 55.77
CA LEU A 74 37.02 -4.40 54.36
C LEU A 74 35.56 -4.65 53.97
N ASP A 75 34.83 -5.47 54.74
CA ASP A 75 33.44 -5.82 54.49
C ASP A 75 32.55 -4.54 54.45
N ASN A 76 32.80 -3.62 55.39
CA ASN A 76 32.10 -2.33 55.42
C ASN A 76 32.41 -1.46 54.19
N ALA A 77 33.65 -1.43 53.72
CA ALA A 77 34.06 -0.68 52.55
C ALA A 77 33.47 -1.29 51.25
N GLU A 78 33.44 -2.60 51.16
CA GLU A 78 32.82 -3.30 50.03
C GLU A 78 31.30 -3.07 49.98
N ALA A 79 30.63 -3.25 51.12
CA ALA A 79 29.18 -2.99 51.21
C ALA A 79 28.82 -1.51 50.92
N ALA A 80 29.66 -0.55 51.36
CA ALA A 80 29.47 0.85 51.07
C ALA A 80 29.64 1.18 49.58
N TYR A 81 30.60 0.53 48.90
CA TYR A 81 30.80 0.69 47.48
C TYR A 81 29.62 0.07 46.66
N GLU A 82 29.23 -1.16 46.96
CA GLU A 82 28.10 -1.84 46.30
C GLU A 82 26.79 -1.06 46.47
N SER A 83 26.53 -0.52 47.69
CA SER A 83 25.39 0.32 47.96
C SER A 83 25.40 1.63 47.17
N ALA A 84 26.59 2.28 47.05
CA ALA A 84 26.73 3.49 46.28
C ALA A 84 26.57 3.22 44.77
N GLU A 85 27.10 2.10 44.26
CA GLU A 85 26.92 1.68 42.86
C GLU A 85 25.45 1.41 42.52
N ALA A 86 24.72 0.73 43.42
CA ALA A 86 23.30 0.52 43.27
C ALA A 86 22.50 1.85 43.26
N THR A 87 22.93 2.84 44.05
CA THR A 87 22.34 4.19 44.08
C THR A 87 22.57 4.95 42.77
N VAL A 88 23.75 4.82 42.17
CA VAL A 88 24.06 5.40 40.85
C VAL A 88 23.13 4.76 39.78
N ALA A 89 23.02 3.44 39.77
CA ALA A 89 22.12 2.77 38.81
C ALA A 89 20.67 3.22 38.95
N MET A 90 20.20 3.48 40.16
CA MET A 90 18.85 4.02 40.38
C MET A 90 18.72 5.47 39.84
N SER A 91 19.72 6.32 40.10
CA SER A 91 19.70 7.70 39.59
C SER A 91 19.85 7.79 38.07
N GLU A 92 20.57 6.85 37.43
CA GLU A 92 20.62 6.70 35.96
C GLU A 92 19.26 6.38 35.39
N ALA A 93 18.52 5.43 36.00
CA ALA A 93 17.18 5.08 35.59
C ALA A 93 16.21 6.27 35.74
N ASP A 94 16.30 7.01 36.83
CA ASP A 94 15.49 8.22 37.05
C ASP A 94 15.80 9.31 36.00
N LEU A 95 17.06 9.50 35.64
CA LEU A 95 17.46 10.43 34.57
C LEU A 95 16.89 9.97 33.22
N ALA A 96 17.05 8.70 32.88
CA ALA A 96 16.55 8.13 31.64
C ALA A 96 15.02 8.31 31.50
N GLN A 97 14.29 8.11 32.60
CA GLN A 97 12.84 8.38 32.63
C GLN A 97 12.52 9.86 32.42
N ALA A 98 13.24 10.77 33.06
CA ALA A 98 13.01 12.22 32.93
C ALA A 98 13.35 12.71 31.49
N GLU A 99 14.40 12.18 30.88
CA GLU A 99 14.76 12.47 29.47
C GLU A 99 13.75 11.91 28.48
N LEU A 100 13.20 10.72 28.73
CA LEU A 100 12.13 10.13 27.92
C LEU A 100 10.87 11.02 27.97
N GLU A 101 10.47 11.45 29.16
CA GLU A 101 9.33 12.38 29.34
C GLU A 101 9.55 13.71 28.60
N LEU A 102 10.76 14.24 28.64
CA LEU A 102 11.16 15.43 27.88
C LEU A 102 11.09 15.14 26.36
N GLY A 103 11.52 13.97 25.93
CA GLY A 103 11.43 13.52 24.53
C GLY A 103 10.00 13.51 24.00
N TYR A 104 9.04 13.06 24.78
CA TYR A 104 7.61 13.05 24.40
C TYR A 104 7.00 14.43 24.20
N THR A 105 7.65 15.48 24.68
CA THR A 105 7.19 16.85 24.41
C THR A 105 7.44 17.32 22.98
N ILE A 106 8.26 16.59 22.22
CA ILE A 106 8.54 16.84 20.81
C ILE A 106 7.82 15.80 19.99
N VAL A 107 6.64 16.14 19.48
CA VAL A 107 5.84 15.24 18.66
C VAL A 107 6.38 15.25 17.23
N ARG A 108 6.82 14.08 16.77
CA ARG A 108 7.37 13.88 15.41
C ARG A 108 6.43 13.02 14.57
N SER A 109 6.54 13.20 13.27
CA SER A 109 5.80 12.35 12.33
C SER A 109 6.31 10.90 12.36
N PRO A 110 5.44 9.90 12.60
CA PRO A 110 5.84 8.49 12.56
C PRO A 110 6.09 7.97 11.13
N LEU A 111 5.52 8.64 10.12
CA LEU A 111 5.61 8.27 8.72
C LEU A 111 5.72 9.51 7.83
N SER A 112 6.10 9.33 6.57
CA SER A 112 6.02 10.38 5.55
C SER A 112 4.65 10.36 4.90
N GLY A 113 4.07 11.55 4.66
CA GLY A 113 2.74 11.67 4.09
C GLY A 113 2.20 13.09 4.15
N HIS A 114 0.94 13.28 3.77
CA HIS A 114 0.28 14.58 3.86
C HIS A 114 -0.37 14.74 5.23
N ILE A 115 -0.07 15.87 5.87
CA ILE A 115 -0.71 16.22 7.12
C ILE A 115 -2.10 16.82 6.83
N SER A 116 -3.11 16.31 7.53
CA SER A 116 -4.47 16.80 7.50
C SER A 116 -4.59 18.13 8.27
N GLU A 117 -5.81 18.53 8.56
CA GLU A 117 -6.05 19.68 9.41
C GLU A 117 -5.53 19.48 10.84
N ARG A 118 -5.23 20.58 11.49
CA ARG A 118 -4.85 20.59 12.90
C ARG A 118 -6.10 20.55 13.78
N ASN A 119 -6.18 19.54 14.65
CA ASN A 119 -7.32 19.36 15.55
C ASN A 119 -7.23 20.17 16.86
N VAL A 120 -6.09 20.81 17.12
CA VAL A 120 -5.84 21.54 18.35
C VAL A 120 -5.21 22.89 18.07
N ASP A 121 -5.60 23.92 18.82
CA ASP A 121 -5.02 25.26 18.70
C ASP A 121 -3.84 25.47 19.61
N LEU A 122 -3.05 26.53 19.33
CA LEU A 122 -1.95 26.95 20.19
C LEU A 122 -2.50 27.36 21.56
N GLY A 123 -1.89 26.84 22.61
CA GLY A 123 -2.37 27.05 23.97
C GLY A 123 -3.36 26.00 24.47
N THR A 124 -3.84 25.11 23.61
CA THR A 124 -4.72 24.01 24.02
C THR A 124 -4.01 23.05 24.96
N LEU A 125 -4.68 22.64 26.02
CA LEU A 125 -4.20 21.61 26.95
C LEU A 125 -4.31 20.24 26.27
N VAL A 126 -3.20 19.53 26.16
CA VAL A 126 -3.10 18.18 25.58
C VAL A 126 -2.47 17.22 26.58
N GLY A 127 -2.92 15.95 26.58
CA GLY A 127 -2.38 14.93 27.47
C GLY A 127 -3.37 13.80 27.74
N PRO A 128 -3.00 12.84 28.59
CA PRO A 128 -3.89 11.74 29.00
C PRO A 128 -5.17 12.31 29.63
N GLY A 129 -6.34 11.95 29.06
CA GLY A 129 -7.64 12.43 29.54
C GLY A 129 -8.17 13.70 28.88
N GLY A 130 -7.43 14.29 27.91
CA GLY A 130 -7.88 15.43 27.10
C GLY A 130 -7.96 15.14 25.62
N LYS A 131 -8.05 16.21 24.79
CA LYS A 131 -7.93 16.07 23.32
C LYS A 131 -6.52 15.61 22.95
N SER A 132 -6.37 14.33 22.63
CA SER A 132 -5.07 13.72 22.30
C SER A 132 -4.79 13.69 20.80
N LEU A 133 -5.80 13.81 19.92
CA LEU A 133 -5.62 13.87 18.48
C LEU A 133 -5.14 15.27 18.08
N LEU A 134 -3.88 15.37 17.70
CA LEU A 134 -3.25 16.63 17.30
C LEU A 134 -3.42 16.93 15.81
N ALA A 135 -3.12 15.96 14.97
CA ALA A 135 -3.30 15.97 13.53
C ALA A 135 -3.31 14.52 13.01
N THR A 136 -3.84 14.33 11.82
CA THR A 136 -3.79 13.05 11.11
C THR A 136 -2.79 13.17 9.97
N ILE A 137 -1.96 12.14 9.76
CA ILE A 137 -1.05 12.06 8.62
C ILE A 137 -1.51 10.92 7.73
N VAL A 138 -1.74 11.23 6.47
CA VAL A 138 -2.20 10.29 5.47
C VAL A 138 -1.04 9.92 4.56
N LYS A 139 -0.70 8.64 4.52
CA LYS A 139 0.24 8.08 3.55
C LYS A 139 -0.49 8.00 2.20
N SER A 140 0.02 8.66 1.17
CA SER A 140 -0.63 8.80 -0.12
C SER A 140 0.20 8.29 -1.31
N ASP A 141 1.42 7.81 -1.07
CA ASP A 141 2.29 7.17 -2.07
C ASP A 141 1.81 5.80 -2.54
N THR A 142 1.10 5.11 -1.64
CA THR A 142 0.44 3.84 -1.89
C THR A 142 -0.95 3.90 -1.26
N VAL A 143 -1.97 3.48 -1.99
CA VAL A 143 -3.34 3.44 -1.49
C VAL A 143 -3.86 2.01 -1.47
N LEU A 144 -4.71 1.72 -0.51
CA LEU A 144 -5.40 0.45 -0.43
C LEU A 144 -6.77 0.60 -1.11
N VAL A 145 -7.11 -0.35 -1.96
CA VAL A 145 -8.39 -0.42 -2.66
C VAL A 145 -9.16 -1.60 -2.12
N ASP A 146 -10.20 -1.31 -1.34
CA ASP A 146 -11.09 -2.33 -0.80
C ASP A 146 -12.29 -2.51 -1.72
N PHE A 147 -12.61 -3.75 -2.08
CA PHE A 147 -13.76 -4.10 -2.89
C PHE A 147 -14.32 -5.46 -2.48
N SER A 148 -15.60 -5.71 -2.82
CA SER A 148 -16.25 -6.97 -2.50
C SER A 148 -16.25 -7.91 -3.69
N MET A 149 -16.02 -9.19 -3.41
CA MET A 149 -16.06 -10.29 -4.39
C MET A 149 -17.12 -11.32 -4.00
N THR A 150 -17.81 -11.92 -4.97
CA THR A 150 -18.79 -12.96 -4.67
C THR A 150 -18.14 -14.30 -4.34
N ALA A 151 -18.80 -15.10 -3.49
CA ALA A 151 -18.33 -16.45 -3.17
C ALA A 151 -18.23 -17.34 -4.43
N LEU A 152 -19.12 -17.11 -5.42
CA LEU A 152 -19.09 -17.85 -6.68
C LEU A 152 -17.82 -17.57 -7.50
N ASP A 153 -17.43 -16.30 -7.61
CA ASP A 153 -16.21 -15.93 -8.35
C ASP A 153 -14.96 -16.44 -7.64
N TYR A 154 -14.99 -16.49 -6.31
CA TYR A 154 -13.93 -17.11 -5.53
C TYR A 154 -13.80 -18.61 -5.82
N LEU A 155 -14.91 -19.37 -5.84
CA LEU A 155 -14.88 -20.78 -6.17
C LEU A 155 -14.33 -21.02 -7.58
N LYS A 156 -14.76 -20.24 -8.57
CA LYS A 156 -14.22 -20.30 -9.94
C LYS A 156 -12.71 -20.02 -9.98
N SER A 157 -12.22 -19.09 -9.15
CA SER A 157 -10.78 -18.82 -9.06
C SER A 157 -10.01 -19.98 -8.42
N LYS A 158 -10.61 -20.61 -7.40
CA LYS A 158 -10.01 -21.77 -6.72
C LYS A 158 -9.95 -23.02 -7.63
N GLU A 159 -10.97 -23.30 -8.41
CA GLU A 159 -10.96 -24.39 -9.41
C GLU A 159 -9.75 -24.28 -10.37
N ARG A 160 -9.25 -23.06 -10.57
CA ARG A 160 -8.09 -22.75 -11.42
C ARG A 160 -6.80 -22.58 -10.64
N ASN A 161 -6.78 -22.96 -9.36
CA ASN A 161 -5.63 -22.81 -8.46
C ASN A 161 -5.13 -21.35 -8.31
N ILE A 162 -5.99 -20.36 -8.47
CA ILE A 162 -5.65 -18.96 -8.26
C ILE A 162 -5.84 -18.65 -6.78
N ASN A 163 -4.75 -18.29 -6.10
CA ASN A 163 -4.76 -17.85 -4.72
C ASN A 163 -4.73 -16.32 -4.68
N LEU A 164 -5.80 -15.72 -4.17
CA LEU A 164 -5.86 -14.27 -3.93
C LEU A 164 -4.98 -13.92 -2.71
N GLY A 165 -4.17 -12.89 -2.83
CA GLY A 165 -3.28 -12.44 -1.73
C GLY A 165 -2.00 -13.26 -1.55
N GLN A 166 -1.70 -14.24 -2.40
CA GLN A 166 -0.45 -14.98 -2.38
C GLN A 166 0.26 -14.84 -3.73
N GLN A 167 1.56 -14.55 -3.66
CA GLN A 167 2.40 -14.54 -4.86
C GLN A 167 2.68 -15.98 -5.27
N ASP A 168 2.29 -16.33 -6.50
CA ASP A 168 2.60 -17.62 -7.11
C ASP A 168 3.80 -17.45 -8.06
N SER A 169 4.96 -17.93 -7.65
CA SER A 169 6.20 -17.86 -8.41
C SER A 169 6.21 -18.76 -9.66
N THR A 170 5.22 -19.65 -9.79
CA THR A 170 5.12 -20.59 -10.93
C THR A 170 4.42 -19.96 -12.15
N ARG A 171 3.79 -18.78 -11.97
CA ARG A 171 3.03 -18.09 -13.00
C ARG A 171 3.75 -16.85 -13.52
N SER A 172 3.61 -16.60 -14.81
CA SER A 172 4.13 -15.38 -15.48
C SER A 172 3.30 -14.13 -15.15
N TRP A 173 2.14 -14.27 -14.50
CA TRP A 173 1.23 -13.19 -14.14
C TRP A 173 0.64 -13.37 -12.73
N GLN A 174 0.20 -12.27 -12.14
CA GLN A 174 -0.46 -12.26 -10.84
C GLN A 174 -1.84 -11.60 -10.94
N PRO A 175 -2.81 -12.00 -10.09
CA PRO A 175 -4.09 -11.31 -9.98
C PRO A 175 -3.85 -9.83 -9.73
N ASN A 176 -4.35 -9.00 -10.62
CA ASN A 176 -4.17 -7.55 -10.53
C ASN A 176 -5.49 -6.81 -10.76
N ILE A 177 -5.55 -5.61 -10.21
CA ILE A 177 -6.67 -4.72 -10.41
C ILE A 177 -6.30 -3.55 -11.29
N THR A 178 -7.26 -3.10 -12.06
CA THR A 178 -7.24 -1.83 -12.76
C THR A 178 -8.43 -1.02 -12.26
N ILE A 179 -8.21 0.24 -11.94
CA ILE A 179 -9.28 1.12 -11.48
C ILE A 179 -9.64 2.15 -12.54
N THR A 180 -10.93 2.49 -12.57
CA THR A 180 -11.46 3.55 -13.38
C THR A 180 -11.96 4.65 -12.43
N LEU A 181 -11.47 5.86 -12.62
CA LEU A 181 -11.80 7.02 -11.82
C LEU A 181 -13.24 7.51 -12.10
N ALA A 182 -13.72 8.47 -11.33
CA ALA A 182 -15.06 9.02 -11.45
C ALA A 182 -15.31 9.74 -12.80
N ASP A 183 -14.24 10.23 -13.42
CA ASP A 183 -14.25 10.85 -14.77
C ASP A 183 -14.21 9.84 -15.92
N ASN A 184 -14.32 8.52 -15.61
CA ASN A 184 -14.18 7.40 -16.53
C ASN A 184 -12.77 7.23 -17.12
N THR A 185 -11.75 7.92 -16.62
CA THR A 185 -10.36 7.66 -17.01
C THR A 185 -9.84 6.40 -16.32
N VAL A 186 -9.05 5.62 -17.04
CA VAL A 186 -8.39 4.42 -16.48
C VAL A 186 -7.10 4.86 -15.82
N TYR A 187 -6.92 4.48 -14.56
CA TYR A 187 -5.69 4.76 -13.83
C TYR A 187 -4.51 3.97 -14.42
N PRO A 188 -3.35 4.61 -14.67
CA PRO A 188 -2.27 4.01 -15.46
C PRO A 188 -1.50 2.90 -14.74
N HIS A 189 -1.56 2.84 -13.41
CA HIS A 189 -0.88 1.81 -12.63
C HIS A 189 -1.82 0.67 -12.28
N LYS A 190 -1.27 -0.53 -12.20
CA LYS A 190 -2.00 -1.72 -11.73
C LYS A 190 -1.77 -1.90 -10.25
N GLY A 191 -2.82 -2.35 -9.54
CA GLY A 191 -2.72 -2.79 -8.16
C GLY A 191 -2.67 -4.31 -8.07
N TYR A 192 -2.11 -4.83 -6.99
CA TYR A 192 -2.01 -6.26 -6.73
C TYR A 192 -2.81 -6.60 -5.49
N VAL A 193 -3.53 -7.72 -5.55
CA VAL A 193 -4.29 -8.21 -4.40
C VAL A 193 -3.30 -8.68 -3.32
N ASP A 194 -3.38 -8.07 -2.14
CA ASP A 194 -2.55 -8.40 -0.98
C ASP A 194 -3.31 -9.17 0.10
N PHE A 195 -4.64 -9.00 0.15
CA PHE A 195 -5.46 -9.63 1.16
C PHE A 195 -6.85 -9.99 0.61
N ALA A 196 -7.34 -11.16 0.99
CA ALA A 196 -8.72 -11.57 0.79
C ALA A 196 -9.26 -12.12 2.12
N GLU A 197 -10.40 -11.61 2.56
CA GLU A 197 -11.01 -12.02 3.80
C GLU A 197 -11.45 -13.49 3.75
N PRO A 198 -11.12 -14.32 4.74
CA PRO A 198 -11.46 -15.75 4.72
C PRO A 198 -12.93 -16.03 5.05
N GLN A 199 -13.69 -15.01 5.44
CA GLN A 199 -15.08 -15.12 5.84
C GLN A 199 -16.00 -14.42 4.85
N VAL A 200 -17.08 -15.10 4.46
CA VAL A 200 -18.15 -14.53 3.62
C VAL A 200 -19.20 -13.90 4.52
N ASP A 201 -19.62 -12.71 4.18
CA ASP A 201 -20.77 -12.06 4.82
C ASP A 201 -22.05 -12.82 4.42
N PRO A 202 -22.79 -13.41 5.38
CA PRO A 202 -23.97 -14.19 5.09
C PRO A 202 -25.16 -13.37 4.57
N GLN A 203 -25.16 -12.05 4.75
CA GLN A 203 -26.25 -11.18 4.28
C GLN A 203 -26.07 -10.84 2.78
N THR A 204 -24.83 -10.63 2.35
CA THR A 204 -24.52 -10.20 0.99
C THR A 204 -24.00 -11.33 0.10
N GLY A 205 -23.51 -12.43 0.69
CA GLY A 205 -22.85 -13.52 -0.04
C GLY A 205 -21.50 -13.12 -0.64
N THR A 206 -20.92 -12.03 -0.16
CA THR A 206 -19.63 -11.49 -0.62
C THR A 206 -18.58 -11.47 0.50
N PHE A 207 -17.34 -11.34 0.14
CA PHE A 207 -16.24 -11.12 1.08
C PHE A 207 -15.37 -9.96 0.60
N SER A 208 -14.65 -9.36 1.54
CA SER A 208 -13.79 -8.22 1.25
C SER A 208 -12.46 -8.68 0.65
N VAL A 209 -12.04 -7.98 -0.38
CA VAL A 209 -10.73 -8.15 -1.03
C VAL A 209 -10.04 -6.80 -1.04
N ARG A 210 -8.76 -6.80 -0.68
CA ARG A 210 -7.92 -5.61 -0.66
C ARG A 210 -6.81 -5.75 -1.69
N ALA A 211 -6.53 -4.66 -2.37
CA ALA A 211 -5.38 -4.56 -3.25
C ALA A 211 -4.56 -3.32 -2.94
N GLU A 212 -3.26 -3.47 -3.04
CA GLU A 212 -2.30 -2.38 -2.92
C GLU A 212 -2.08 -1.73 -4.29
N MET A 213 -2.24 -0.41 -4.37
CA MET A 213 -2.15 0.37 -5.60
C MET A 213 -1.10 1.46 -5.45
N PRO A 214 -0.06 1.50 -6.30
CA PRO A 214 0.92 2.58 -6.31
C PRO A 214 0.27 3.92 -6.70
N ASN A 215 0.59 4.98 -5.98
CA ASN A 215 0.05 6.33 -6.21
C ASN A 215 1.15 7.41 -6.25
N PRO A 216 2.15 7.29 -7.13
CA PRO A 216 3.30 8.19 -7.14
C PRO A 216 2.95 9.65 -7.43
N LYS A 217 1.90 9.89 -8.19
CA LYS A 217 1.40 11.24 -8.50
C LYS A 217 0.33 11.74 -7.53
N GLN A 218 -0.02 10.95 -6.52
CA GLN A 218 -1.00 11.28 -5.47
C GLN A 218 -2.37 11.72 -6.02
N VAL A 219 -2.76 11.17 -7.16
CA VAL A 219 -4.06 11.43 -7.81
C VAL A 219 -5.20 10.76 -7.05
N LEU A 220 -4.93 9.60 -6.45
CA LEU A 220 -5.91 8.84 -5.68
C LEU A 220 -5.95 9.40 -4.27
N LEU A 221 -7.14 9.76 -3.81
CA LEU A 221 -7.38 10.22 -2.45
C LEU A 221 -8.12 9.14 -1.65
N PRO A 222 -7.71 8.89 -0.40
CA PRO A 222 -8.48 8.00 0.47
C PRO A 222 -9.93 8.46 0.61
N GLY A 223 -10.86 7.50 0.59
CA GLY A 223 -12.30 7.77 0.65
C GLY A 223 -12.96 8.00 -0.72
N GLN A 224 -12.22 7.93 -1.83
CA GLN A 224 -12.80 7.95 -3.17
C GLN A 224 -13.46 6.63 -3.54
N PHE A 225 -14.61 6.70 -4.23
CA PHE A 225 -15.20 5.56 -4.90
C PHE A 225 -14.66 5.42 -6.31
N THR A 226 -14.26 4.19 -6.69
CA THR A 226 -13.73 3.88 -8.01
C THR A 226 -14.37 2.59 -8.53
N LYS A 227 -14.37 2.40 -9.85
CA LYS A 227 -14.75 1.11 -10.44
C LYS A 227 -13.53 0.23 -10.52
N VAL A 228 -13.58 -0.94 -9.89
CA VAL A 228 -12.49 -1.92 -9.88
C VAL A 228 -12.75 -2.99 -10.94
N LYS A 229 -11.77 -3.24 -11.78
CA LYS A 229 -11.72 -4.38 -12.69
C LYS A 229 -10.61 -5.31 -12.24
N LEU A 230 -10.98 -6.46 -11.74
CA LEU A 230 -10.07 -7.51 -11.27
C LEU A 230 -9.77 -8.48 -12.42
N LEU A 231 -8.49 -8.67 -12.71
CA LEU A 231 -8.00 -9.72 -13.59
C LEU A 231 -7.75 -10.98 -12.77
N LEU A 232 -8.63 -11.95 -12.91
CA LEU A 232 -8.58 -13.22 -12.16
C LEU A 232 -7.84 -14.32 -12.88
N ASP A 233 -7.84 -14.31 -14.22
CA ASP A 233 -7.29 -15.42 -15.00
C ASP A 233 -6.78 -14.92 -16.36
N VAL A 234 -5.71 -15.53 -16.82
CA VAL A 234 -5.15 -15.33 -18.15
C VAL A 234 -5.00 -16.70 -18.80
N ARG A 235 -5.69 -16.90 -19.90
CA ARG A 235 -5.61 -18.15 -20.67
C ARG A 235 -4.77 -17.91 -21.90
N GLU A 236 -3.52 -18.35 -21.88
CA GLU A 236 -2.66 -18.32 -23.05
C GLU A 236 -3.10 -19.39 -24.04
N GLY A 237 -3.14 -19.04 -25.33
CA GLY A 237 -3.55 -19.98 -26.41
C GLY A 237 -5.03 -20.31 -26.46
N ALA A 238 -5.91 -19.57 -25.75
CA ALA A 238 -7.34 -19.80 -25.84
C ALA A 238 -7.90 -19.47 -27.22
N LEU A 239 -8.69 -20.38 -27.77
CA LEU A 239 -9.39 -20.14 -29.04
C LEU A 239 -10.55 -19.18 -28.81
N VAL A 240 -10.53 -18.04 -29.49
CA VAL A 240 -11.57 -17.02 -29.39
C VAL A 240 -12.28 -16.86 -30.74
N VAL A 241 -13.61 -16.76 -30.71
CA VAL A 241 -14.40 -16.45 -31.88
C VAL A 241 -15.26 -15.21 -31.63
N PRO A 242 -15.56 -14.40 -32.66
CA PRO A 242 -16.51 -13.31 -32.50
C PRO A 242 -17.86 -13.81 -32.02
N MET A 243 -18.49 -13.15 -31.07
CA MET A 243 -19.81 -13.54 -30.54
C MET A 243 -20.87 -13.64 -31.66
N LYS A 244 -20.71 -12.84 -32.71
CA LYS A 244 -21.56 -12.89 -33.91
C LYS A 244 -21.53 -14.23 -34.65
N ALA A 245 -20.47 -15.05 -34.52
CA ALA A 245 -20.32 -16.34 -35.15
C ALA A 245 -21.05 -17.46 -34.39
N VAL A 246 -21.48 -17.18 -33.17
CA VAL A 246 -22.16 -18.16 -32.31
C VAL A 246 -23.66 -18.08 -32.47
N THR A 247 -24.27 -19.23 -32.70
CA THR A 247 -25.72 -19.39 -32.75
C THR A 247 -26.17 -20.20 -31.54
N ILE A 248 -27.08 -19.64 -30.74
CA ILE A 248 -27.64 -20.32 -29.57
C ILE A 248 -28.97 -20.89 -29.96
N GLU A 249 -29.13 -22.20 -29.83
CA GLU A 249 -30.35 -22.93 -30.13
C GLU A 249 -30.81 -23.81 -28.96
N LYS A 250 -32.00 -24.42 -29.07
CA LYS A 250 -32.47 -25.41 -28.09
C LYS A 250 -31.50 -26.60 -28.07
N GLY A 251 -30.61 -26.65 -27.09
CA GLY A 251 -29.62 -27.72 -26.92
C GLY A 251 -28.19 -27.24 -26.84
N GLY A 252 -27.92 -25.93 -26.98
CA GLY A 252 -26.59 -25.37 -26.74
C GLY A 252 -26.11 -24.34 -27.75
N ALA A 253 -24.84 -24.11 -27.75
CA ALA A 253 -24.17 -23.17 -28.66
C ALA A 253 -23.58 -23.93 -29.87
N TYR A 254 -23.76 -23.35 -31.03
CA TYR A 254 -23.28 -23.90 -32.30
C TYR A 254 -22.51 -22.84 -33.07
N ILE A 255 -21.52 -23.31 -33.84
CA ILE A 255 -20.81 -22.50 -34.84
C ILE A 255 -20.83 -23.22 -36.19
N TYR A 256 -20.72 -22.43 -37.24
CA TYR A 256 -20.55 -22.97 -38.59
C TYR A 256 -19.07 -22.91 -38.95
N THR A 257 -18.47 -24.09 -39.15
CA THR A 257 -17.06 -24.24 -39.59
C THR A 257 -17.03 -24.64 -41.07
N LEU A 258 -15.91 -24.33 -41.71
CA LEU A 258 -15.70 -24.69 -43.12
C LEU A 258 -14.76 -25.89 -43.20
N ARG A 259 -15.16 -26.92 -43.88
CA ARG A 259 -14.33 -28.08 -44.22
C ARG A 259 -13.35 -27.73 -45.36
N LYS A 260 -12.39 -28.61 -45.61
CA LYS A 260 -11.38 -28.46 -46.68
C LYS A 260 -11.96 -28.47 -48.10
N ASP A 261 -13.20 -29.00 -48.26
CA ASP A 261 -13.97 -29.07 -49.48
C ASP A 261 -14.96 -27.92 -49.69
N ASP A 262 -14.81 -26.84 -48.93
CA ASP A 262 -15.66 -25.65 -48.85
C ASP A 262 -17.13 -25.97 -48.47
N ALA A 263 -17.37 -27.11 -47.87
CA ALA A 263 -18.68 -27.45 -47.29
C ALA A 263 -18.81 -26.95 -45.86
N VAL A 264 -19.96 -26.40 -45.53
CA VAL A 264 -20.29 -25.90 -44.21
C VAL A 264 -20.71 -27.02 -43.27
N GLU A 265 -20.12 -27.06 -42.09
CA GLU A 265 -20.47 -27.96 -40.99
C GLU A 265 -20.99 -27.20 -39.81
N LYS A 266 -22.14 -27.57 -39.28
CA LYS A 266 -22.66 -27.07 -38.02
C LYS A 266 -22.10 -27.91 -36.88
N ARG A 267 -21.37 -27.28 -35.96
CA ARG A 267 -20.71 -28.00 -34.88
C ARG A 267 -21.12 -27.42 -33.53
N PHE A 268 -21.38 -28.32 -32.60
CA PHE A 268 -21.60 -27.95 -31.20
C PHE A 268 -20.29 -27.47 -30.54
N VAL A 269 -20.39 -26.41 -29.77
CA VAL A 269 -19.26 -25.85 -29.05
C VAL A 269 -19.62 -25.57 -27.60
N GLU A 270 -18.66 -25.81 -26.72
CA GLU A 270 -18.73 -25.37 -25.33
C GLU A 270 -18.11 -23.98 -25.22
N LEU A 271 -18.91 -23.01 -24.79
CA LEU A 271 -18.47 -21.63 -24.64
C LEU A 271 -17.90 -21.41 -23.26
N GLY A 272 -16.79 -20.71 -23.22
CA GLY A 272 -16.18 -20.16 -22.02
C GLY A 272 -16.60 -18.71 -21.77
N PRO A 273 -15.77 -17.93 -21.03
CA PRO A 273 -16.05 -16.53 -20.73
C PRO A 273 -16.00 -15.64 -21.97
N GLU A 274 -16.81 -14.59 -21.94
CA GLU A 274 -16.80 -13.53 -22.94
C GLU A 274 -15.63 -12.57 -22.71
N VAL A 275 -14.95 -12.18 -23.78
CA VAL A 275 -13.83 -11.22 -23.75
C VAL A 275 -14.10 -10.13 -24.79
N GLY A 276 -14.67 -9.02 -24.34
CA GLY A 276 -15.09 -7.91 -25.22
C GLY A 276 -16.21 -8.37 -26.18
N ASN A 277 -15.94 -8.33 -27.50
CA ASN A 277 -16.85 -8.77 -28.54
C ASN A 277 -16.65 -10.23 -28.96
N ASN A 278 -15.76 -10.94 -28.29
CA ASN A 278 -15.40 -12.32 -28.57
C ASN A 278 -15.79 -13.22 -27.39
N VAL A 279 -15.95 -14.52 -27.68
CA VAL A 279 -16.16 -15.56 -26.68
C VAL A 279 -15.09 -16.63 -26.82
N VAL A 280 -14.63 -17.15 -25.70
CA VAL A 280 -13.69 -18.27 -25.65
C VAL A 280 -14.45 -19.54 -26.01
N VAL A 281 -13.86 -20.38 -26.86
CA VAL A 281 -14.39 -21.74 -27.16
C VAL A 281 -13.52 -22.74 -26.40
N GLU A 282 -14.14 -23.42 -25.44
CA GLU A 282 -13.44 -24.42 -24.61
C GLU A 282 -13.31 -25.75 -25.30
N ARG A 283 -14.35 -26.15 -26.05
CA ARG A 283 -14.37 -27.39 -26.81
C ARG A 283 -15.16 -27.25 -28.10
N GLY A 284 -14.82 -28.06 -29.10
CA GLY A 284 -15.57 -28.17 -30.36
C GLY A 284 -14.93 -27.40 -31.51
N LEU A 285 -13.82 -26.70 -31.34
CA LEU A 285 -13.08 -25.99 -32.39
C LEU A 285 -11.59 -26.31 -32.27
N ALA A 286 -10.89 -26.40 -33.40
CA ALA A 286 -9.43 -26.54 -33.46
C ALA A 286 -8.80 -25.26 -34.01
N GLU A 287 -7.51 -25.07 -33.65
CA GLU A 287 -6.73 -23.92 -34.13
C GLU A 287 -6.60 -23.97 -35.66
N GLY A 288 -6.79 -22.83 -36.31
CA GLY A 288 -6.69 -22.69 -37.77
C GLY A 288 -7.95 -23.05 -38.52
N GLU A 289 -9.01 -23.53 -37.87
CA GLU A 289 -10.30 -23.76 -38.53
C GLU A 289 -10.98 -22.44 -38.91
N LYS A 290 -11.56 -22.40 -40.11
CA LYS A 290 -12.31 -21.23 -40.61
C LYS A 290 -13.71 -21.24 -40.04
N VAL A 291 -14.13 -20.15 -39.42
CA VAL A 291 -15.47 -19.98 -38.83
C VAL A 291 -16.27 -18.95 -39.62
N VAL A 292 -17.52 -19.24 -39.88
CA VAL A 292 -18.45 -18.32 -40.56
C VAL A 292 -18.93 -17.28 -39.55
N VAL A 293 -18.62 -16.00 -39.81
CA VAL A 293 -19.02 -14.88 -38.93
C VAL A 293 -20.30 -14.21 -39.39
N GLU A 294 -20.56 -14.18 -40.69
CA GLU A 294 -21.73 -13.54 -41.28
C GLU A 294 -22.41 -14.45 -42.35
N GLY A 295 -23.72 -14.30 -42.53
CA GLY A 295 -24.48 -15.01 -43.53
C GLY A 295 -24.98 -16.40 -43.12
N PHE A 296 -24.78 -16.82 -41.88
CA PHE A 296 -25.14 -18.17 -41.40
C PHE A 296 -26.66 -18.50 -41.43
N HIS A 297 -27.53 -17.48 -41.45
CA HIS A 297 -28.99 -17.68 -41.51
C HIS A 297 -29.47 -18.37 -42.78
N LYS A 298 -28.65 -18.40 -43.83
CA LYS A 298 -28.95 -19.02 -45.13
C LYS A 298 -28.25 -20.36 -45.34
N LEU A 299 -27.48 -20.81 -44.34
CA LEU A 299 -26.64 -21.99 -44.47
C LEU A 299 -27.37 -23.25 -43.94
N THR A 300 -27.29 -24.31 -44.71
CA THR A 300 -27.65 -25.66 -44.28
C THR A 300 -26.39 -26.52 -44.20
N PRO A 301 -26.28 -27.43 -43.23
CA PRO A 301 -25.14 -28.33 -43.10
C PRO A 301 -24.90 -29.10 -44.42
N GLY A 302 -23.64 -29.14 -44.90
CA GLY A 302 -23.26 -29.77 -46.16
C GLY A 302 -23.30 -28.86 -47.39
N MET A 303 -23.80 -27.64 -47.28
CA MET A 303 -23.84 -26.68 -48.40
C MET A 303 -22.43 -26.17 -48.72
N LYS A 304 -22.07 -26.15 -50.03
CA LYS A 304 -20.84 -25.52 -50.51
C LYS A 304 -21.01 -24.02 -50.58
N VAL A 305 -20.07 -23.27 -50.00
CA VAL A 305 -20.14 -21.81 -49.93
C VAL A 305 -18.93 -21.17 -50.60
N ARG A 306 -19.15 -19.98 -51.15
CA ARG A 306 -18.09 -19.15 -51.69
C ARG A 306 -17.64 -18.18 -50.58
N ILE A 307 -16.35 -18.22 -50.23
CA ILE A 307 -15.79 -17.36 -49.19
C ILE A 307 -15.71 -15.94 -49.76
N SER A 308 -16.41 -15.00 -49.16
CA SER A 308 -16.09 -13.57 -49.30
C SER A 308 -15.38 -13.14 -48.05
N THR A 309 -14.05 -12.97 -48.12
CA THR A 309 -13.27 -12.40 -47.00
C THR A 309 -13.58 -10.92 -46.97
N PRO A 310 -14.11 -10.33 -45.88
CA PRO A 310 -14.15 -8.90 -45.76
C PRO A 310 -12.69 -8.41 -45.69
N GLU A 311 -12.29 -7.57 -46.63
CA GLU A 311 -11.03 -6.87 -46.55
C GLU A 311 -11.03 -6.09 -45.23
N THR A 312 -10.18 -6.53 -44.33
CA THR A 312 -9.91 -5.80 -43.09
C THR A 312 -9.20 -4.51 -43.51
N LYS A 313 -9.94 -3.43 -43.67
CA LYS A 313 -9.36 -2.11 -43.72
C LYS A 313 -8.72 -1.84 -42.35
N VAL A 314 -7.46 -2.24 -42.26
CA VAL A 314 -6.55 -1.73 -41.24
C VAL A 314 -6.47 -0.24 -41.51
N LYS A 315 -7.13 0.56 -40.71
CA LYS A 315 -6.83 1.98 -40.64
C LYS A 315 -5.46 2.10 -40.00
N ASP A 316 -4.45 2.13 -40.85
CA ASP A 316 -3.13 2.66 -40.48
C ASP A 316 -3.35 4.12 -40.09
N THR A 317 -3.45 4.36 -38.81
CA THR A 317 -3.30 5.70 -38.26
C THR A 317 -1.81 6.03 -38.24
N THR A 318 -1.27 6.29 -39.43
CA THR A 318 0.02 6.92 -39.58
C THR A 318 -0.14 8.34 -39.01
N THR A 319 0.48 8.57 -37.90
CA THR A 319 0.64 9.90 -37.30
C THR A 319 1.46 10.76 -38.24
N GLU A 320 0.81 11.55 -39.09
CA GLU A 320 1.46 12.65 -39.77
C GLU A 320 1.87 13.70 -38.73
N THR A 321 3.15 13.70 -38.42
CA THR A 321 3.81 14.82 -37.76
C THR A 321 3.81 15.99 -38.77
N GLY A 322 2.76 16.79 -38.74
CA GLY A 322 2.70 18.07 -39.43
C GLY A 322 3.65 19.06 -38.79
N ASN A 323 4.73 19.27 -39.46
CA ASN A 323 5.71 20.31 -39.22
C ASN A 323 5.10 21.64 -39.67
N THR A 324 4.44 22.38 -38.80
CA THR A 324 3.96 23.75 -39.09
C THR A 324 5.00 24.72 -38.55
N SER A 325 5.88 25.12 -39.43
CA SER A 325 6.74 26.30 -39.26
C SER A 325 5.86 27.55 -39.17
N ILE A 326 5.77 28.17 -38.00
CA ILE A 326 5.16 29.48 -37.83
C ILE A 326 6.22 30.53 -38.13
N GLU A 327 6.11 31.16 -39.30
CA GLU A 327 6.81 32.42 -39.63
C GLU A 327 6.31 33.52 -38.68
N MET A 328 7.22 34.04 -37.85
CA MET A 328 7.04 35.31 -37.13
C MET A 328 7.07 36.48 -38.14
N LYS A 329 5.98 37.08 -38.39
CA LYS A 329 5.96 38.45 -38.98
C LYS A 329 6.07 39.47 -37.84
N ASP A 330 7.22 40.08 -37.82
CA ASP A 330 7.54 41.29 -37.08
C ASP A 330 6.63 42.46 -37.59
N ASN A 331 5.90 43.10 -36.71
CA ASN A 331 5.17 44.31 -36.99
C ASN A 331 5.40 45.32 -35.84
N THR A 332 6.56 45.98 -35.91
CA THR A 332 6.82 47.25 -35.29
C THR A 332 6.10 48.35 -36.08
N LYS A 333 5.16 49.08 -35.45
CA LYS A 333 4.92 50.52 -35.53
C LYS A 333 3.60 50.85 -34.81
N GLY A 334 3.69 51.61 -33.75
CA GLY A 334 3.41 53.09 -33.70
C GLY A 334 2.07 53.34 -33.06
N GLU A 335 2.04 53.82 -31.93
CA GLU A 335 1.62 55.02 -31.19
C GLU A 335 1.49 54.72 -29.69
#